data_970333b5394042dcd865bd58b44c8b2c
#
_entry.id   970333b5394042dcd865bd58b44c8b2c
#
_cell.length_a   1.000
_cell.length_b   1.000
_cell.length_c   1.000
_cell.angle_alpha   90.00
_cell.angle_beta   90.00
_cell.angle_gamma   90.00
#
_symmetry.space_group_name_H-M   'P 1'
#
loop_
_entity.id
_entity.type
_entity.pdbx_description
1 polymer ?
#
loop_
_entity_poly.entity_id
_entity_poly.type
_entity_poly.pdbx_seq_one_letter_code
_entity_poly.pdbx_strand_id
1 'polypeptide(L)'
;METIIAQITENEEQNQKIYEQASDILKRGGLVAFPTETVYGLGADALDEEASAKIYAAKGRPSDNPLIVHIADTKALEELSCDVTAQAKLLAEKFWPGPLTMILKKSDCVPKSITGGLGTVAIRMPSHPVAAQLIRTSGVYIAAPSANISGKPSPTRGEHVIHDMKGRIDMIIVDDTVDIGVESTIVDLSEDVPTILRPVSYTHLRAH
;
A
#
# COMPACT_ATOMS: atom_id res chain seq x y z
N MET A 1 -3.48 -12.11 20.34
CA MET A 1 -2.54 -10.97 20.18
C MET A 1 -3.28 -9.69 20.56
N GLU A 2 -2.65 -8.78 21.29
CA GLU A 2 -3.21 -7.45 21.57
C GLU A 2 -2.89 -6.52 20.37
N THR A 3 -3.90 -5.80 19.87
CA THR A 3 -3.76 -4.86 18.75
C THR A 3 -3.81 -3.44 19.31
N ILE A 4 -2.78 -2.64 19.02
CA ILE A 4 -2.73 -1.22 19.37
C ILE A 4 -3.68 -0.46 18.42
N ILE A 5 -4.57 0.37 18.97
CA ILE A 5 -5.44 1.26 18.20
C ILE A 5 -5.03 2.69 18.52
N ALA A 6 -4.56 3.42 17.50
CA ALA A 6 -4.07 4.78 17.62
C ALA A 6 -4.86 5.72 16.72
N GLN A 7 -5.45 6.77 17.31
CA GLN A 7 -6.23 7.79 16.60
C GLN A 7 -5.32 8.96 16.23
N ILE A 8 -5.33 9.36 14.98
CA ILE A 8 -4.72 10.62 14.51
C ILE A 8 -5.56 11.79 15.05
N THR A 9 -4.88 12.81 15.53
CA THR A 9 -5.48 14.00 16.15
C THR A 9 -4.90 15.27 15.55
N GLU A 10 -5.33 16.43 16.02
CA GLU A 10 -4.73 17.72 15.66
C GLU A 10 -3.34 17.96 16.30
N ASN A 11 -2.93 17.11 17.25
CA ASN A 11 -1.64 17.22 17.94
C ASN A 11 -0.53 16.50 17.16
N GLU A 12 0.29 17.26 16.44
CA GLU A 12 1.38 16.77 15.61
C GLU A 12 2.44 15.97 16.41
N GLU A 13 2.75 16.39 17.64
CA GLU A 13 3.73 15.67 18.48
C GLU A 13 3.21 14.29 18.88
N GLN A 14 1.93 14.17 19.16
CA GLN A 14 1.29 12.89 19.45
C GLN A 14 1.24 12.00 18.21
N ASN A 15 0.91 12.56 17.06
CA ASN A 15 0.89 11.83 15.79
C ASN A 15 2.29 11.33 15.42
N GLN A 16 3.33 12.12 15.66
CA GLN A 16 4.71 11.71 15.42
C GLN A 16 5.08 10.45 16.24
N LYS A 17 4.69 10.37 17.51
CA LYS A 17 4.87 9.17 18.34
C LYS A 17 4.14 7.94 17.80
N ILE A 18 2.94 8.16 17.23
CA ILE A 18 2.17 7.09 16.56
C ILE A 18 2.96 6.55 15.35
N TYR A 19 3.50 7.45 14.51
CA TYR A 19 4.29 7.03 13.33
C TYR A 19 5.58 6.33 13.73
N GLU A 20 6.27 6.78 14.76
CA GLU A 20 7.48 6.14 15.29
C GLU A 20 7.18 4.73 15.81
N GLN A 21 6.11 4.57 16.58
CA GLN A 21 5.67 3.25 17.07
C GLN A 21 5.30 2.32 15.93
N ALA A 22 4.56 2.81 14.93
CA ALA A 22 4.20 2.04 13.74
C ALA A 22 5.42 1.67 12.89
N SER A 23 6.40 2.59 12.78
CA SER A 23 7.69 2.37 12.12
C SER A 23 8.46 1.21 12.76
N ASP A 24 8.56 1.20 14.10
CA ASP A 24 9.22 0.13 14.84
C ASP A 24 8.52 -1.23 14.64
N ILE A 25 7.19 -1.23 14.54
CA ILE A 25 6.41 -2.43 14.23
C ILE A 25 6.75 -2.94 12.84
N LEU A 26 6.73 -2.08 11.82
CA LEU A 26 7.04 -2.46 10.44
C LEU A 26 8.46 -3.00 10.30
N LYS A 27 9.46 -2.31 10.86
CA LYS A 27 10.88 -2.71 10.81
C LYS A 27 11.18 -4.06 11.46
N ARG A 28 10.38 -4.49 12.45
CA ARG A 28 10.50 -5.84 13.04
C ARG A 28 9.62 -6.89 12.38
N GLY A 29 9.09 -6.60 11.18
CA GLY A 29 8.25 -7.51 10.42
C GLY A 29 6.83 -7.67 10.96
N GLY A 30 6.31 -6.66 11.69
CA GLY A 30 4.93 -6.60 12.16
C GLY A 30 3.97 -6.01 11.14
N LEU A 31 2.68 -5.98 11.47
CA LEU A 31 1.60 -5.53 10.62
C LEU A 31 0.94 -4.26 11.15
N VAL A 32 0.78 -3.26 10.30
CA VAL A 32 0.11 -2.00 10.61
C VAL A 32 -1.00 -1.72 9.60
N ALA A 33 -2.24 -1.54 10.06
CA ALA A 33 -3.31 -1.01 9.21
C ALA A 33 -3.30 0.52 9.27
N PHE A 34 -3.47 1.17 8.10
CA PHE A 34 -3.40 2.62 7.97
C PHE A 34 -4.36 3.14 6.89
N PRO A 35 -4.88 4.36 7.00
CA PRO A 35 -5.74 4.97 5.99
C PRO A 35 -4.94 5.41 4.77
N THR A 36 -5.57 5.30 3.59
CA THR A 36 -5.17 5.99 2.37
C THR A 36 -6.34 6.79 1.82
N GLU A 37 -6.12 7.60 0.79
CA GLU A 37 -7.20 8.35 0.14
C GLU A 37 -8.24 7.45 -0.55
N THR A 38 -7.91 6.19 -0.79
CA THR A 38 -8.81 5.21 -1.43
C THR A 38 -9.52 4.34 -0.41
N VAL A 39 -8.79 3.45 0.25
CA VAL A 39 -9.28 2.52 1.28
C VAL A 39 -8.19 2.30 2.33
N TYR A 40 -8.51 1.75 3.48
CA TYR A 40 -7.49 1.35 4.44
C TYR A 40 -6.62 0.22 3.89
N GLY A 41 -5.29 0.37 4.06
CA GLY A 41 -4.28 -0.64 3.72
C GLY A 41 -3.83 -1.45 4.94
N LEU A 42 -3.55 -2.73 4.76
CA LEU A 42 -2.88 -3.58 5.75
C LEU A 42 -1.42 -3.73 5.33
N GLY A 43 -0.51 -3.04 6.02
CA GLY A 43 0.88 -2.87 5.63
C GLY A 43 1.87 -3.77 6.37
N ALA A 44 2.89 -4.17 5.63
CA ALA A 44 4.12 -4.79 6.11
C ALA A 44 5.31 -4.28 5.29
N ASP A 45 6.55 -4.53 5.76
CA ASP A 45 7.75 -4.25 4.96
C ASP A 45 7.72 -5.07 3.66
N ALA A 46 7.77 -4.36 2.52
CA ALA A 46 7.67 -4.97 1.19
C ALA A 46 8.91 -5.82 0.81
N LEU A 47 10.04 -5.61 1.46
CA LEU A 47 11.26 -6.35 1.18
C LEU A 47 11.48 -7.52 2.14
N ASP A 48 10.59 -7.70 3.14
CA ASP A 48 10.60 -8.81 4.10
C ASP A 48 9.56 -9.87 3.69
N GLU A 49 10.04 -11.04 3.25
CA GLU A 49 9.20 -12.18 2.84
C GLU A 49 8.34 -12.73 3.99
N GLU A 50 8.87 -12.75 5.22
CA GLU A 50 8.14 -13.25 6.39
C GLU A 50 7.03 -12.28 6.79
N ALA A 51 7.29 -10.97 6.70
CA ALA A 51 6.30 -9.94 6.97
C ALA A 51 5.14 -10.00 5.96
N SER A 52 5.43 -10.21 4.67
CA SER A 52 4.39 -10.37 3.64
C SER A 52 3.53 -11.61 3.85
N ALA A 53 4.12 -12.73 4.29
CA ALA A 53 3.38 -13.94 4.62
C ALA A 53 2.35 -13.71 5.75
N LYS A 54 2.67 -12.85 6.73
CA LYS A 54 1.74 -12.47 7.80
C LYS A 54 0.52 -11.71 7.27
N ILE A 55 0.66 -10.87 6.22
CA ILE A 55 -0.48 -10.21 5.57
C ILE A 55 -1.48 -11.25 5.07
N TYR A 56 -1.01 -12.22 4.32
CA TYR A 56 -1.87 -13.28 3.77
C TYR A 56 -2.56 -14.07 4.88
N ALA A 57 -1.82 -14.44 5.93
CA ALA A 57 -2.35 -15.16 7.09
C ALA A 57 -3.42 -14.34 7.84
N ALA A 58 -3.17 -13.05 8.13
CA ALA A 58 -4.10 -12.18 8.84
C ALA A 58 -5.42 -12.00 8.09
N LYS A 59 -5.38 -11.93 6.75
CA LYS A 59 -6.54 -11.76 5.87
C LYS A 59 -7.25 -13.05 5.49
N GLY A 60 -6.60 -14.22 5.63
CA GLY A 60 -7.05 -15.46 4.97
C GLY A 60 -7.03 -15.34 3.44
N ARG A 61 -6.02 -14.64 2.87
CA ARG A 61 -5.88 -14.37 1.44
C ARG A 61 -4.93 -15.38 0.80
N PRO A 62 -5.22 -15.90 -0.41
CA PRO A 62 -4.27 -16.70 -1.16
C PRO A 62 -2.98 -15.93 -1.47
N SER A 63 -1.82 -16.60 -1.36
CA SER A 63 -0.50 -15.98 -1.52
C SER A 63 -0.09 -15.74 -2.98
N ASP A 64 -0.82 -16.25 -3.94
CA ASP A 64 -0.66 -16.02 -5.38
C ASP A 64 -1.27 -14.69 -5.86
N ASN A 65 -1.93 -13.96 -4.97
CA ASN A 65 -2.57 -12.69 -5.28
C ASN A 65 -1.64 -11.50 -4.92
N PRO A 66 -1.04 -10.79 -5.91
CA PRO A 66 -0.01 -9.77 -5.68
C PRO A 66 -0.44 -8.66 -4.70
N LEU A 67 0.55 -8.08 -4.03
CA LEU A 67 0.40 -6.92 -3.16
C LEU A 67 0.87 -5.64 -3.87
N ILE A 68 0.34 -4.48 -3.48
CA ILE A 68 0.76 -3.19 -3.99
C ILE A 68 1.80 -2.61 -3.03
N VAL A 69 2.96 -2.24 -3.56
CA VAL A 69 4.03 -1.58 -2.82
C VAL A 69 3.76 -0.08 -2.78
N HIS A 70 3.62 0.47 -1.58
CA HIS A 70 3.39 1.90 -1.35
C HIS A 70 4.72 2.59 -1.06
N ILE A 71 4.93 3.73 -1.73
CA ILE A 71 6.14 4.55 -1.67
C ILE A 71 5.81 5.99 -1.28
N ALA A 72 6.79 6.77 -0.83
CA ALA A 72 6.63 8.20 -0.53
C ALA A 72 7.58 9.10 -1.35
N ASP A 73 8.39 8.53 -2.23
CA ASP A 73 9.28 9.22 -3.15
C ASP A 73 9.36 8.45 -4.48
N THR A 74 9.31 9.15 -5.60
CA THR A 74 9.39 8.55 -6.95
C THR A 74 10.73 7.90 -7.26
N LYS A 75 11.82 8.24 -6.53
CA LYS A 75 13.11 7.56 -6.64
C LYS A 75 13.03 6.06 -6.37
N ALA A 76 12.08 5.64 -5.53
CA ALA A 76 11.81 4.24 -5.28
C ALA A 76 11.47 3.42 -6.54
N LEU A 77 11.00 4.07 -7.62
CA LEU A 77 10.76 3.39 -8.90
C LEU A 77 12.03 2.73 -9.45
N GLU A 78 13.17 3.43 -9.37
CA GLU A 78 14.45 2.93 -9.89
C GLU A 78 15.05 1.82 -9.04
N GLU A 79 14.63 1.72 -7.76
CA GLU A 79 15.04 0.63 -6.87
C GLU A 79 14.14 -0.60 -7.02
N LEU A 80 12.83 -0.40 -7.13
CA LEU A 80 11.83 -1.48 -7.14
C LEU A 80 11.58 -2.05 -8.54
N SER A 81 11.96 -1.33 -9.60
CA SER A 81 11.78 -1.73 -10.99
C SER A 81 13.10 -1.73 -11.75
N CYS A 82 13.32 -2.74 -12.60
CA CYS A 82 14.48 -2.80 -13.48
C CYS A 82 14.31 -2.01 -14.79
N ASP A 83 13.10 -1.53 -15.08
CA ASP A 83 12.80 -0.78 -16.32
C ASP A 83 11.72 0.28 -16.04
N VAL A 84 12.16 1.52 -15.80
CA VAL A 84 11.26 2.66 -15.60
C VAL A 84 11.12 3.43 -16.90
N THR A 85 10.09 3.10 -17.67
CA THR A 85 9.85 3.71 -18.99
C THR A 85 9.51 5.22 -18.89
N ALA A 86 9.66 5.94 -20.02
CA ALA A 86 9.26 7.35 -20.11
C ALA A 86 7.76 7.54 -19.80
N GLN A 87 6.92 6.57 -20.18
CA GLN A 87 5.49 6.58 -19.87
C GLN A 87 5.24 6.44 -18.37
N ALA A 88 5.97 5.56 -17.67
CA ALA A 88 5.87 5.43 -16.21
C ALA A 88 6.26 6.74 -15.50
N LYS A 89 7.33 7.41 -15.93
CA LYS A 89 7.75 8.72 -15.40
C LYS A 89 6.69 9.80 -15.63
N LEU A 90 6.11 9.85 -16.82
CA LEU A 90 5.04 10.80 -17.15
C LEU A 90 3.78 10.57 -16.32
N LEU A 91 3.34 9.30 -16.15
CA LEU A 91 2.19 8.98 -15.33
C LEU A 91 2.44 9.28 -13.84
N ALA A 92 3.64 8.99 -13.32
CA ALA A 92 4.01 9.38 -11.97
C ALA A 92 3.95 10.90 -11.78
N GLU A 93 4.51 11.68 -12.71
CA GLU A 93 4.47 13.15 -12.66
C GLU A 93 3.05 13.72 -12.64
N LYS A 94 2.12 13.11 -13.41
CA LYS A 94 0.75 13.62 -13.57
C LYS A 94 -0.22 13.17 -12.49
N PHE A 95 -0.02 11.98 -11.91
CA PHE A 95 -1.02 11.30 -11.09
C PHE A 95 -0.53 10.90 -9.69
N TRP A 96 0.75 11.09 -9.37
CA TRP A 96 1.30 10.85 -8.05
C TRP A 96 1.70 12.17 -7.35
N PRO A 97 1.44 12.25 -6.03
CA PRO A 97 0.74 11.26 -5.20
C PRO A 97 -0.76 11.16 -5.54
N GLY A 98 -1.31 9.92 -5.51
CA GLY A 98 -2.73 9.73 -5.85
C GLY A 98 -3.15 8.28 -6.08
N PRO A 99 -4.42 8.09 -6.53
CA PRO A 99 -5.05 6.77 -6.64
C PRO A 99 -4.68 6.02 -7.94
N LEU A 100 -3.43 6.14 -8.40
CA LEU A 100 -2.89 5.39 -9.52
C LEU A 100 -1.88 4.36 -9.04
N THR A 101 -2.07 3.10 -9.44
CA THR A 101 -1.11 2.00 -9.28
C THR A 101 -0.52 1.67 -10.64
N MET A 102 0.79 1.61 -10.74
CA MET A 102 1.52 1.20 -11.94
C MET A 102 2.14 -0.18 -11.71
N ILE A 103 2.00 -1.07 -12.69
CA ILE A 103 2.69 -2.36 -12.71
C ILE A 103 3.89 -2.22 -13.64
N LEU A 104 5.07 -2.58 -13.13
CA LEU A 104 6.37 -2.48 -13.81
C LEU A 104 7.13 -3.81 -13.68
N LYS A 105 8.13 -4.05 -14.52
CA LYS A 105 9.06 -5.17 -14.35
C LYS A 105 9.82 -5.02 -13.04
N LYS A 106 9.73 -6.01 -12.15
CA LYS A 106 10.35 -5.93 -10.82
C LYS A 106 11.87 -5.99 -10.88
N SER A 107 12.54 -5.29 -9.97
CA SER A 107 13.95 -5.50 -9.69
C SER A 107 14.17 -6.74 -8.81
N ASP A 108 15.42 -7.21 -8.71
CA ASP A 108 15.75 -8.42 -7.94
C ASP A 108 15.56 -8.25 -6.43
N CYS A 109 15.56 -7.01 -5.91
CA CYS A 109 15.32 -6.77 -4.48
C CYS A 109 13.86 -7.03 -4.06
N VAL A 110 12.90 -7.03 -5.00
CA VAL A 110 11.48 -7.27 -4.67
C VAL A 110 11.24 -8.78 -4.56
N PRO A 111 10.81 -9.27 -3.38
CA PRO A 111 10.54 -10.69 -3.16
C PRO A 111 9.39 -11.23 -4.01
N LYS A 112 9.47 -12.51 -4.40
CA LYS A 112 8.38 -13.17 -5.14
C LYS A 112 7.09 -13.28 -4.33
N SER A 113 7.17 -13.34 -3.01
CA SER A 113 6.02 -13.37 -2.10
C SER A 113 5.15 -12.12 -2.24
N ILE A 114 5.72 -10.94 -2.55
CA ILE A 114 4.98 -9.70 -2.78
C ILE A 114 4.27 -9.71 -4.13
N THR A 115 4.88 -10.34 -5.14
CA THR A 115 4.40 -10.29 -6.52
C THR A 115 3.50 -11.48 -6.90
N GLY A 116 3.17 -12.37 -5.95
CA GLY A 116 2.44 -13.60 -6.26
C GLY A 116 3.19 -14.51 -7.22
N GLY A 117 4.53 -14.44 -7.24
CA GLY A 117 5.39 -15.21 -8.14
C GLY A 117 5.64 -14.58 -9.51
N LEU A 118 5.01 -13.42 -9.80
CA LEU A 118 5.16 -12.72 -11.09
C LEU A 118 6.50 -12.01 -11.23
N GLY A 119 6.90 -11.74 -12.47
CA GLY A 119 8.08 -10.93 -12.82
C GLY A 119 7.83 -9.41 -12.75
N THR A 120 6.68 -8.99 -12.24
CA THR A 120 6.25 -7.60 -12.17
C THR A 120 5.93 -7.19 -10.74
N VAL A 121 5.98 -5.89 -10.46
CA VAL A 121 5.63 -5.29 -9.17
C VAL A 121 4.62 -4.18 -9.38
N ALA A 122 3.59 -4.14 -8.53
CA ALA A 122 2.60 -3.06 -8.50
C ALA A 122 3.06 -1.99 -7.49
N ILE A 123 3.20 -0.74 -7.93
CA ILE A 123 3.72 0.37 -7.13
C ILE A 123 2.72 1.51 -7.13
N ARG A 124 2.56 2.16 -5.97
CA ARG A 124 1.70 3.33 -5.79
C ARG A 124 2.32 4.33 -4.82
N MET A 125 2.11 5.62 -5.08
CA MET A 125 2.43 6.69 -4.16
C MET A 125 1.12 7.33 -3.67
N PRO A 126 0.62 6.98 -2.47
CA PRO A 126 -0.66 7.47 -1.96
C PRO A 126 -0.59 8.96 -1.61
N SER A 127 -1.71 9.68 -1.77
CA SER A 127 -1.79 11.11 -1.42
C SER A 127 -2.21 11.37 0.03
N HIS A 128 -2.69 10.36 0.75
CA HIS A 128 -3.14 10.51 2.13
C HIS A 128 -1.98 10.88 3.06
N PRO A 129 -2.10 11.95 3.88
CA PRO A 129 -0.98 12.43 4.72
C PRO A 129 -0.47 11.37 5.70
N VAL A 130 -1.36 10.60 6.32
CA VAL A 130 -1.00 9.52 7.25
C VAL A 130 -0.16 8.44 6.57
N ALA A 131 -0.60 7.98 5.38
CA ALA A 131 0.15 6.99 4.61
C ALA A 131 1.54 7.51 4.21
N ALA A 132 1.60 8.73 3.68
CA ALA A 132 2.86 9.35 3.25
C ALA A 132 3.82 9.53 4.44
N GLN A 133 3.32 9.99 5.59
CA GLN A 133 4.14 10.20 6.78
C GLN A 133 4.63 8.87 7.37
N LEU A 134 3.76 7.85 7.44
CA LEU A 134 4.14 6.51 7.91
C LEU A 134 5.27 5.92 7.06
N ILE A 135 5.16 5.98 5.72
CA ILE A 135 6.18 5.47 4.80
C ILE A 135 7.50 6.23 5.00
N ARG A 136 7.47 7.56 5.10
CA ARG A 136 8.68 8.39 5.34
C ARG A 136 9.33 8.07 6.68
N THR A 137 8.54 8.00 7.76
CA THR A 137 9.06 7.75 9.11
C THR A 137 9.62 6.33 9.25
N SER A 138 8.96 5.34 8.64
CA SER A 138 9.44 3.96 8.68
C SER A 138 10.72 3.77 7.84
N GLY A 139 10.88 4.49 6.76
CA GLY A 139 11.99 4.33 5.82
C GLY A 139 11.98 2.98 5.10
N VAL A 140 10.85 2.22 5.15
CA VAL A 140 10.64 0.99 4.40
C VAL A 140 9.57 1.19 3.34
N TYR A 141 9.61 0.43 2.26
CA TYR A 141 8.51 0.32 1.31
C TYR A 141 7.41 -0.55 1.94
N ILE A 142 6.15 -0.13 1.84
CA ILE A 142 5.05 -0.82 2.52
C ILE A 142 4.21 -1.60 1.50
N ALA A 143 4.28 -2.93 1.53
CA ALA A 143 3.34 -3.77 0.80
C ALA A 143 2.00 -3.75 1.51
N ALA A 144 0.94 -3.35 0.82
CA ALA A 144 -0.38 -3.28 1.43
C ALA A 144 -1.52 -3.61 0.45
N PRO A 145 -2.30 -4.68 0.72
CA PRO A 145 -3.65 -4.85 0.23
C PRO A 145 -4.64 -4.07 1.10
N SER A 146 -5.93 -4.07 0.79
CA SER A 146 -6.98 -3.51 1.65
C SER A 146 -7.04 -4.21 3.02
N ALA A 147 -7.38 -3.47 4.07
CA ALA A 147 -7.35 -3.94 5.47
C ALA A 147 -8.64 -4.65 5.92
N ASN A 148 -9.13 -5.62 5.11
CA ASN A 148 -10.32 -6.45 5.40
C ASN A 148 -9.96 -7.94 5.40
N ILE A 149 -10.79 -8.76 6.03
CA ILE A 149 -10.78 -10.22 5.82
C ILE A 149 -11.12 -10.51 4.35
N SER A 150 -10.42 -11.45 3.73
CA SER A 150 -10.63 -11.82 2.32
C SER A 150 -12.09 -12.17 2.04
N GLY A 151 -12.64 -11.65 0.94
CA GLY A 151 -14.04 -11.80 0.57
C GLY A 151 -15.01 -10.76 1.15
N LYS A 152 -14.56 -9.89 2.08
CA LYS A 152 -15.33 -8.75 2.56
C LYS A 152 -15.02 -7.48 1.75
N PRO A 153 -15.90 -6.45 1.77
CA PRO A 153 -15.63 -5.16 1.16
C PRO A 153 -14.38 -4.47 1.73
N SER A 154 -13.67 -3.70 0.89
CA SER A 154 -12.53 -2.89 1.34
C SER A 154 -12.99 -1.78 2.31
N PRO A 155 -12.35 -1.64 3.49
CA PRO A 155 -12.81 -0.72 4.51
C PRO A 155 -12.41 0.72 4.20
N THR A 156 -13.35 1.64 4.41
CA THR A 156 -13.16 3.09 4.30
C THR A 156 -13.26 3.82 5.64
N ARG A 157 -13.54 3.07 6.73
CA ARG A 157 -13.65 3.61 8.09
C ARG A 157 -12.83 2.77 9.07
N GLY A 158 -12.21 3.42 10.04
CA GLY A 158 -11.41 2.78 11.08
C GLY A 158 -12.17 1.72 11.86
N GLU A 159 -13.46 1.95 12.16
CA GLU A 159 -14.32 1.00 12.86
C GLU A 159 -14.46 -0.36 12.14
N HIS A 160 -14.51 -0.35 10.79
CA HIS A 160 -14.56 -1.57 9.99
C HIS A 160 -13.24 -2.33 10.05
N VAL A 161 -12.10 -1.59 10.02
CA VAL A 161 -10.77 -2.19 10.19
C VAL A 161 -10.62 -2.81 11.56
N ILE A 162 -11.04 -2.10 12.63
CA ILE A 162 -11.00 -2.61 13.99
C ILE A 162 -11.83 -3.89 14.11
N HIS A 163 -13.04 -3.90 13.53
CA HIS A 163 -13.90 -5.08 13.55
C HIS A 163 -13.25 -6.31 12.89
N ASP A 164 -12.58 -6.12 11.76
CA ASP A 164 -12.02 -7.24 10.98
C ASP A 164 -10.61 -7.65 11.44
N MET A 165 -9.77 -6.71 11.92
CA MET A 165 -8.34 -6.92 12.11
C MET A 165 -7.88 -6.92 13.57
N LYS A 166 -8.68 -6.43 14.53
CA LYS A 166 -8.34 -6.47 15.95
C LYS A 166 -8.07 -7.90 16.41
N GLY A 167 -6.96 -8.12 17.10
CA GLY A 167 -6.51 -9.43 17.54
C GLY A 167 -5.73 -10.23 16.49
N ARG A 168 -5.57 -9.70 15.25
CA ARG A 168 -4.89 -10.35 14.13
C ARG A 168 -3.62 -9.64 13.70
N ILE A 169 -3.49 -8.34 14.01
CA ILE A 169 -2.39 -7.46 13.60
C ILE A 169 -1.88 -6.65 14.78
N ASP A 170 -0.69 -6.07 14.64
CA ASP A 170 -0.01 -5.37 15.74
C ASP A 170 -0.63 -4.00 16.02
N MET A 171 -0.96 -3.22 14.97
CA MET A 171 -1.45 -1.85 15.14
C MET A 171 -2.46 -1.44 14.06
N ILE A 172 -3.39 -0.57 14.45
CA ILE A 172 -4.34 0.11 13.56
C ILE A 172 -4.20 1.61 13.81
N ILE A 173 -3.80 2.36 12.78
CA ILE A 173 -3.85 3.83 12.78
C ILE A 173 -5.20 4.24 12.22
N VAL A 174 -5.97 4.97 13.00
CA VAL A 174 -7.31 5.45 12.63
C VAL A 174 -7.25 6.92 12.26
N ASP A 175 -7.82 7.26 11.11
CA ASP A 175 -8.13 8.61 10.67
C ASP A 175 -9.44 8.56 9.87
N ASP A 176 -10.33 9.52 10.06
CA ASP A 176 -11.67 9.49 9.47
C ASP A 176 -11.72 10.08 8.05
N THR A 177 -10.57 10.48 7.47
CA THR A 177 -10.47 11.16 6.19
C THR A 177 -10.13 10.22 5.02
N VAL A 178 -11.03 9.30 4.66
CA VAL A 178 -10.93 8.56 3.38
C VAL A 178 -11.78 9.28 2.32
N ASP A 179 -11.13 10.01 1.41
CA ASP A 179 -11.81 10.95 0.49
C ASP A 179 -12.49 10.26 -0.70
N ILE A 180 -11.87 9.21 -1.28
CA ILE A 180 -12.32 8.59 -2.53
C ILE A 180 -13.22 7.37 -2.30
N GLY A 181 -12.85 6.51 -1.34
CA GLY A 181 -13.69 5.40 -0.90
C GLY A 181 -13.80 4.20 -1.87
N VAL A 182 -12.98 4.19 -2.93
CA VAL A 182 -12.85 3.08 -3.89
C VAL A 182 -11.38 2.81 -4.17
N GLU A 183 -11.04 1.62 -4.67
CA GLU A 183 -9.67 1.20 -4.93
C GLU A 183 -8.97 2.07 -5.99
N SER A 184 -7.63 1.95 -6.08
CA SER A 184 -6.83 2.64 -7.09
C SER A 184 -7.11 2.12 -8.51
N THR A 185 -6.96 2.98 -9.51
CA THR A 185 -6.84 2.57 -10.91
C THR A 185 -5.51 1.83 -11.10
N ILE A 186 -5.51 0.72 -11.86
CA ILE A 186 -4.29 -0.06 -12.14
C ILE A 186 -3.98 0.00 -13.63
N VAL A 187 -2.75 0.42 -13.95
CA VAL A 187 -2.20 0.43 -15.30
C VAL A 187 -0.97 -0.48 -15.35
N ASP A 188 -0.97 -1.43 -16.26
CA ASP A 188 0.18 -2.27 -16.56
C ASP A 188 1.06 -1.59 -17.61
N LEU A 189 2.33 -1.39 -17.27
CA LEU A 189 3.37 -0.78 -18.08
C LEU A 189 4.56 -1.73 -18.26
N SER A 190 4.39 -3.01 -17.93
CA SER A 190 5.45 -4.02 -18.05
C SER A 190 5.69 -4.48 -19.49
N GLU A 191 4.74 -4.22 -20.38
CA GLU A 191 4.78 -4.53 -21.79
C GLU A 191 4.83 -3.25 -22.64
N ASP A 192 5.06 -3.39 -23.96
CA ASP A 192 5.20 -2.24 -24.88
C ASP A 192 3.91 -1.39 -24.96
N VAL A 193 2.74 -2.00 -24.77
CA VAL A 193 1.45 -1.31 -24.83
C VAL A 193 0.84 -1.19 -23.43
N PRO A 194 0.70 0.03 -22.90
CA PRO A 194 0.04 0.26 -21.61
C PRO A 194 -1.38 -0.31 -21.58
N THR A 195 -1.70 -1.07 -20.55
CA THR A 195 -3.01 -1.72 -20.41
C THR A 195 -3.66 -1.34 -19.08
N ILE A 196 -4.90 -0.83 -19.12
CA ILE A 196 -5.67 -0.55 -17.91
C ILE A 196 -6.33 -1.86 -17.44
N LEU A 197 -5.85 -2.39 -16.31
CA LEU A 197 -6.38 -3.64 -15.74
C LEU A 197 -7.58 -3.40 -14.81
N ARG A 198 -7.61 -2.25 -14.13
CA ARG A 198 -8.71 -1.87 -13.24
C ARG A 198 -9.02 -0.38 -13.41
N PRO A 199 -10.01 -0.02 -14.23
CA PRO A 199 -10.48 1.37 -14.33
C PRO A 199 -11.36 1.70 -13.11
N VAL A 200 -10.97 2.70 -12.30
CA VAL A 200 -11.72 3.20 -11.14
C VAL A 200 -11.76 4.73 -11.18
N SER A 201 -10.92 5.42 -10.40
CA SER A 201 -10.91 6.89 -10.32
C SER A 201 -10.53 7.57 -11.64
N TYR A 202 -9.71 6.90 -12.46
CA TYR A 202 -9.27 7.39 -13.77
C TYR A 202 -9.84 6.58 -14.92
N THR A 203 -11.17 6.43 -14.94
CA THR A 203 -11.89 5.67 -15.98
C THR A 203 -11.75 6.26 -17.39
N HIS A 204 -11.40 7.54 -17.50
CA HIS A 204 -11.25 8.28 -18.77
C HIS A 204 -9.80 8.32 -19.29
N LEU A 205 -8.85 7.70 -18.61
CA LEU A 205 -7.51 7.49 -19.15
C LEU A 205 -7.61 6.52 -20.33
N ARG A 206 -7.85 7.07 -21.52
CA ARG A 206 -7.70 6.31 -22.76
C ARG A 206 -6.24 6.34 -23.18
N ALA A 207 -5.65 5.17 -23.43
CA ALA A 207 -4.37 5.09 -24.11
C ALA A 207 -4.57 5.68 -25.52
N HIS A 208 -3.90 6.77 -25.81
CA HIS A 208 -3.77 7.33 -27.17
C HIS A 208 -2.48 6.87 -27.77
#